data_c79279053958607aad167c1b1d5f25be
#
_entry.id   c79279053958607aad167c1b1d5f25be
#
_cell.length_a   1.000
_cell.length_b   1.000
_cell.length_c   1.000
_cell.angle_alpha   90.00
_cell.angle_beta   90.00
_cell.angle_gamma   90.00
#
_symmetry.space_group_name_H-M   'P 1'
#
loop_
_entity.id
_entity.type
_entity.pdbx_description
1 polymer ?
#
loop_
_entity_poly.entity_id
_entity_poly.type
_entity_poly.pdbx_seq_one_letter_code
_entity_poly.pdbx_strand_id
1 'polypeptide(L)'
;KHCIDFLNGDAEKQESTEKQTLEVIKNSKEIMSLLKRDKINLEEVSDYKIYPVADNETPKLSADRLEYTFMNGIYYKKVWDLSEIKDIYEDIQIIKNEDDIPELGFKSIEKAEKFIDGASELWYLWISSKDTITMYFFADMIEKMYKEKYITKKDLYELSEQEIINMIRNC
;
A
#
# COMPACT_ATOMS: atom_id res chain seq x y z
N LYS A 1 -3.51 -4.60 7.67
CA LYS A 1 -2.77 -3.38 8.05
C LYS A 1 -3.73 -2.38 8.71
N HIS A 2 -4.71 -1.83 8.02
CA HIS A 2 -5.59 -0.75 8.54
C HIS A 2 -6.24 -1.08 9.89
N CYS A 3 -6.77 -2.30 10.10
CA CYS A 3 -7.36 -2.67 11.39
C CYS A 3 -6.36 -2.56 12.56
N ILE A 4 -5.09 -2.88 12.31
CA ILE A 4 -4.04 -2.78 13.31
C ILE A 4 -3.71 -1.32 13.60
N ASP A 5 -3.64 -0.48 12.57
CA ASP A 5 -3.41 0.95 12.73
C ASP A 5 -4.52 1.58 13.58
N PHE A 6 -5.79 1.24 13.31
CA PHE A 6 -6.92 1.67 14.16
C PHE A 6 -6.79 1.19 15.60
N LEU A 7 -6.46 -0.09 15.84
CA LEU A 7 -6.24 -0.64 17.18
C LEU A 7 -5.05 0.00 17.92
N ASN A 8 -4.10 0.56 17.18
CA ASN A 8 -2.96 1.29 17.72
C ASN A 8 -3.25 2.78 17.93
N GLY A 9 -4.45 3.24 17.62
CA GLY A 9 -4.85 4.66 17.71
C GLY A 9 -4.29 5.54 16.60
N ASP A 10 -3.87 4.94 15.49
CA ASP A 10 -3.28 5.63 14.33
C ASP A 10 -4.21 5.53 13.10
N ALA A 11 -5.46 5.92 13.29
CA ALA A 11 -6.48 5.90 12.23
C ALA A 11 -6.21 6.93 11.12
N GLU A 12 -5.55 8.03 11.44
CA GLU A 12 -5.34 9.15 10.53
C GLU A 12 -4.15 8.89 9.59
N LYS A 13 -2.98 8.57 10.13
CA LYS A 13 -1.76 8.36 9.34
C LYS A 13 -1.62 6.94 8.82
N GLN A 14 -2.13 5.94 9.58
CA GLN A 14 -2.07 4.52 9.24
C GLN A 14 -0.65 3.98 9.02
N GLU A 15 0.31 4.52 9.75
CA GLU A 15 1.74 4.19 9.65
C GLU A 15 2.28 3.32 10.80
N SER A 16 1.44 3.05 11.82
CA SER A 16 1.89 2.36 13.04
C SER A 16 2.47 0.97 12.78
N THR A 17 2.06 0.33 11.67
CA THR A 17 2.57 -0.98 11.25
C THR A 17 3.86 -0.92 10.46
N GLU A 18 4.23 0.22 9.91
CA GLU A 18 5.44 0.35 9.08
C GLU A 18 6.73 0.14 9.87
N LYS A 19 6.70 0.52 11.15
CA LYS A 19 7.82 0.27 12.09
C LYS A 19 8.17 -1.21 12.25
N GLN A 20 7.31 -2.11 11.79
CA GLN A 20 7.51 -3.56 11.87
C GLN A 20 8.11 -4.16 10.60
N THR A 21 8.30 -3.37 9.55
CA THR A 21 8.87 -3.84 8.27
C THR A 21 10.18 -4.58 8.47
N LEU A 22 11.09 -4.02 9.26
CA LEU A 22 12.36 -4.66 9.62
C LEU A 22 12.17 -6.05 10.22
N GLU A 23 11.29 -6.18 11.22
CA GLU A 23 11.05 -7.46 11.91
C GLU A 23 10.33 -8.47 11.00
N VAL A 24 9.41 -8.03 10.17
CA VAL A 24 8.73 -8.88 9.17
C VAL A 24 9.74 -9.46 8.19
N ILE A 25 10.61 -8.62 7.62
CA ILE A 25 11.66 -9.07 6.68
C ILE A 25 12.62 -10.01 7.37
N LYS A 26 13.14 -9.64 8.55
CA LYS A 26 14.10 -10.42 9.34
C LYS A 26 13.57 -11.81 9.72
N ASN A 27 12.28 -11.93 10.00
CA ASN A 27 11.66 -13.19 10.35
C ASN A 27 11.30 -14.06 9.13
N SER A 28 11.34 -13.51 7.91
CA SER A 28 11.11 -14.25 6.68
C SER A 28 12.39 -14.96 6.21
N LYS A 29 12.47 -16.27 6.39
CA LYS A 29 13.60 -17.08 5.91
C LYS A 29 13.81 -16.97 4.41
N GLU A 30 12.72 -16.84 3.66
CA GLU A 30 12.75 -16.71 2.21
C GLU A 30 13.36 -15.38 1.79
N ILE A 31 12.85 -14.26 2.30
CA ILE A 31 13.37 -12.92 1.99
C ILE A 31 14.84 -12.82 2.41
N MET A 32 15.19 -13.24 3.63
CA MET A 32 16.57 -13.22 4.11
C MET A 32 17.52 -14.06 3.25
N SER A 33 17.04 -15.20 2.69
CA SER A 33 17.81 -16.02 1.75
C SER A 33 18.06 -15.27 0.43
N LEU A 34 17.07 -14.56 -0.09
CA LEU A 34 17.19 -13.76 -1.32
C LEU A 34 18.14 -12.57 -1.10
N LEU A 35 18.00 -11.82 -0.02
CA LEU A 35 18.88 -10.72 0.32
C LEU A 35 20.35 -11.19 0.41
N LYS A 36 20.59 -12.33 1.06
CA LYS A 36 21.93 -12.91 1.15
C LYS A 36 22.47 -13.33 -0.22
N ARG A 37 21.64 -13.95 -1.06
CA ARG A 37 22.00 -14.32 -2.44
C ARG A 37 22.46 -13.12 -3.26
N ASP A 38 21.70 -12.05 -3.16
CA ASP A 38 21.89 -10.84 -3.97
C ASP A 38 22.85 -9.83 -3.31
N LYS A 39 23.38 -10.17 -2.12
CA LYS A 39 24.31 -9.33 -1.32
C LYS A 39 23.72 -7.96 -0.96
N ILE A 40 22.43 -7.92 -0.66
CA ILE A 40 21.71 -6.73 -0.22
C ILE A 40 21.64 -6.76 1.30
N ASN A 41 21.97 -5.64 1.96
CA ASN A 41 21.87 -5.53 3.42
C ASN A 41 20.40 -5.33 3.83
N LEU A 42 20.04 -5.88 4.99
CA LEU A 42 18.69 -5.77 5.53
C LEU A 42 18.28 -4.29 5.74
N GLU A 43 19.19 -3.46 6.21
CA GLU A 43 18.97 -2.05 6.46
C GLU A 43 18.64 -1.26 5.17
N GLU A 44 19.19 -1.69 4.04
CA GLU A 44 18.93 -1.05 2.72
C GLU A 44 17.49 -1.26 2.22
N VAL A 45 16.80 -2.28 2.72
CA VAL A 45 15.43 -2.61 2.28
C VAL A 45 14.37 -2.41 3.36
N SER A 46 14.77 -2.29 4.62
CA SER A 46 13.84 -2.14 5.73
C SER A 46 13.31 -0.71 5.91
N ASP A 47 14.09 0.27 5.49
CA ASP A 47 13.71 1.68 5.46
C ASP A 47 13.59 2.16 4.00
N TYR A 48 12.50 1.79 3.34
CA TYR A 48 12.26 2.15 1.95
C TYR A 48 12.01 3.65 1.75
N LYS A 49 11.68 4.40 2.80
CA LYS A 49 11.45 5.86 2.75
C LYS A 49 12.73 6.66 2.46
N ILE A 50 13.92 6.05 2.61
CA ILE A 50 15.18 6.68 2.17
C ILE A 50 15.28 6.78 0.64
N TYR A 51 14.43 6.08 -0.09
CA TYR A 51 14.39 6.09 -1.55
C TYR A 51 13.18 6.89 -2.05
N PRO A 52 13.32 8.17 -2.39
CA PRO A 52 12.19 9.03 -2.75
C PRO A 52 11.44 8.58 -4.02
N VAL A 53 12.07 7.72 -4.84
CA VAL A 53 11.41 7.08 -5.99
C VAL A 53 10.57 5.89 -5.57
N ALA A 54 10.95 5.19 -4.48
CA ALA A 54 10.19 4.04 -3.97
C ALA A 54 8.92 4.50 -3.26
N ASP A 55 9.05 5.44 -2.33
CA ASP A 55 7.94 6.07 -1.64
C ASP A 55 8.27 7.54 -1.30
N ASN A 56 7.26 8.40 -1.28
CA ASN A 56 7.38 9.83 -1.00
C ASN A 56 6.06 10.40 -0.52
N GLU A 57 6.07 11.65 -0.07
CA GLU A 57 4.86 12.34 0.38
C GLU A 57 3.91 12.70 -0.77
N THR A 58 2.62 12.55 -0.52
CA THR A 58 1.56 12.98 -1.43
C THR A 58 1.66 14.50 -1.66
N PRO A 59 1.48 15.00 -2.90
CA PRO A 59 0.92 14.30 -4.09
C PRO A 59 1.97 13.73 -5.06
N LYS A 60 3.23 13.65 -4.66
CA LYS A 60 4.33 13.19 -5.52
C LYS A 60 4.13 11.75 -5.97
N LEU A 61 4.63 11.42 -7.17
CA LEU A 61 4.52 10.09 -7.73
C LEU A 61 5.66 9.19 -7.24
N SER A 62 5.33 7.98 -6.75
CA SER A 62 6.28 6.97 -6.29
C SER A 62 5.96 5.61 -6.90
N ALA A 63 6.91 4.68 -6.82
CA ALA A 63 6.72 3.32 -7.30
C ALA A 63 5.58 2.60 -6.55
N ASP A 64 5.49 2.79 -5.23
CA ASP A 64 4.39 2.26 -4.41
C ASP A 64 3.04 2.80 -4.88
N ARG A 65 2.95 4.12 -5.08
CA ARG A 65 1.71 4.77 -5.53
C ARG A 65 1.29 4.34 -6.92
N LEU A 66 2.22 4.15 -7.83
CA LEU A 66 1.96 3.60 -9.16
C LEU A 66 1.45 2.18 -9.09
N GLU A 67 2.13 1.32 -8.30
CA GLU A 67 1.80 -0.10 -8.22
C GLU A 67 0.37 -0.28 -7.74
N TYR A 68 0.00 0.26 -6.58
CA TYR A 68 -1.35 0.06 -6.06
C TYR A 68 -2.42 0.74 -6.93
N THR A 69 -2.11 1.85 -7.60
CA THR A 69 -3.04 2.51 -8.51
C THR A 69 -3.30 1.64 -9.73
N PHE A 70 -2.28 1.09 -10.38
CA PHE A 70 -2.45 0.19 -11.51
C PHE A 70 -3.17 -1.09 -11.12
N MET A 71 -2.79 -1.71 -9.99
CA MET A 71 -3.43 -2.94 -9.51
C MET A 71 -4.92 -2.74 -9.23
N ASN A 72 -5.28 -1.67 -8.54
CA ASN A 72 -6.69 -1.35 -8.30
C ASN A 72 -7.42 -0.95 -9.59
N GLY A 73 -6.72 -0.30 -10.51
CA GLY A 73 -7.24 0.06 -11.83
C GLY A 73 -7.63 -1.14 -12.67
N ILE A 74 -6.85 -2.21 -12.65
CA ILE A 74 -7.16 -3.46 -13.35
C ILE A 74 -8.24 -4.26 -12.62
N TYR A 75 -7.98 -4.60 -11.35
CA TYR A 75 -8.76 -5.63 -10.66
C TYR A 75 -10.05 -5.12 -10.06
N TYR A 76 -10.07 -3.88 -9.62
CA TYR A 76 -11.21 -3.33 -8.93
C TYR A 76 -12.13 -2.49 -9.83
N LYS A 77 -11.58 -1.44 -10.45
CA LYS A 77 -12.37 -0.50 -11.26
C LYS A 77 -12.40 -0.83 -12.74
N LYS A 78 -11.41 -1.59 -13.22
CA LYS A 78 -11.26 -1.95 -14.65
C LYS A 78 -11.15 -0.71 -15.55
N VAL A 79 -10.45 0.31 -15.07
CA VAL A 79 -10.22 1.56 -15.82
C VAL A 79 -9.15 1.42 -16.89
N TRP A 80 -8.27 0.42 -16.74
CA TRP A 80 -7.24 0.07 -17.73
C TRP A 80 -7.17 -1.43 -17.92
N ASP A 81 -6.73 -1.84 -19.09
CA ASP A 81 -6.21 -3.18 -19.35
C ASP A 81 -4.67 -3.24 -19.21
N LEU A 82 -4.10 -4.45 -19.30
CA LEU A 82 -2.65 -4.64 -19.16
C LEU A 82 -1.84 -3.94 -20.26
N SER A 83 -2.40 -3.81 -21.46
CA SER A 83 -1.69 -3.17 -22.57
C SER A 83 -1.64 -1.66 -22.38
N GLU A 84 -2.69 -1.08 -21.84
CA GLU A 84 -2.76 0.33 -21.50
C GLU A 84 -1.82 0.69 -20.35
N ILE A 85 -1.78 -0.15 -19.31
CA ILE A 85 -0.82 0.05 -18.22
C ILE A 85 0.60 -0.06 -18.72
N LYS A 86 0.92 -1.03 -19.57
CA LYS A 86 2.25 -1.14 -20.15
C LYS A 86 2.64 0.11 -20.94
N ASP A 87 1.72 0.63 -21.75
CA ASP A 87 1.90 1.84 -22.52
C ASP A 87 2.15 3.08 -21.64
N ILE A 88 1.43 3.22 -20.53
CA ILE A 88 1.64 4.28 -19.54
C ILE A 88 2.97 4.07 -18.82
N TYR A 89 3.28 2.84 -18.40
CA TYR A 89 4.48 2.51 -17.64
C TYR A 89 5.77 2.75 -18.43
N GLU A 90 5.78 2.45 -19.74
CA GLU A 90 6.93 2.71 -20.63
C GLU A 90 7.23 4.20 -20.83
N ASP A 91 6.27 5.07 -20.53
CA ASP A 91 6.44 6.53 -20.57
C ASP A 91 7.00 7.11 -19.25
N ILE A 92 7.07 6.31 -18.18
CA ILE A 92 7.59 6.76 -16.89
C ILE A 92 9.10 6.96 -16.97
N GLN A 93 9.59 7.98 -16.28
CA GLN A 93 10.99 8.31 -16.13
C GLN A 93 11.28 8.86 -14.73
N ILE A 94 12.53 8.82 -14.32
CA ILE A 94 13.00 9.54 -13.15
C ILE A 94 13.32 10.96 -13.55
N ILE A 95 12.69 11.91 -12.90
CA ILE A 95 12.94 13.34 -13.04
C ILE A 95 13.48 13.89 -11.72
N LYS A 96 13.94 15.13 -11.71
CA LYS A 96 14.19 15.89 -10.50
C LYS A 96 13.08 16.91 -10.33
N ASN A 97 12.55 16.97 -9.13
CA ASN A 97 11.55 17.97 -8.77
C ASN A 97 12.19 19.32 -8.43
N GLU A 98 11.41 20.29 -7.98
CA GLU A 98 11.84 21.64 -7.64
C GLU A 98 12.89 21.70 -6.51
N ASP A 99 12.97 20.66 -5.68
CA ASP A 99 13.95 20.52 -4.59
C ASP A 99 15.19 19.72 -4.98
N ASP A 100 15.38 19.43 -6.28
CA ASP A 100 16.47 18.58 -6.84
C ASP A 100 16.43 17.12 -6.36
N ILE A 101 15.25 16.67 -5.85
CA ILE A 101 15.03 15.31 -5.34
C ILE A 101 14.52 14.44 -6.50
N PRO A 102 15.03 13.18 -6.64
CA PRO A 102 14.51 12.24 -7.63
C PRO A 102 13.02 11.92 -7.39
N GLU A 103 12.23 11.97 -8.45
CA GLU A 103 10.80 11.68 -8.45
C GLU A 103 10.42 10.96 -9.73
N LEU A 104 9.33 10.17 -9.71
CA LEU A 104 8.76 9.61 -10.93
C LEU A 104 7.91 10.65 -11.66
N GLY A 105 8.02 10.69 -12.96
CA GLY A 105 7.21 11.55 -13.82
C GLY A 105 7.01 10.91 -15.19
N PHE A 106 6.24 11.56 -16.03
CA PHE A 106 5.96 11.11 -17.39
C PHE A 106 6.80 11.89 -18.41
N LYS A 107 7.18 11.23 -19.50
CA LYS A 107 7.84 11.86 -20.66
C LYS A 107 6.87 12.70 -21.46
N SER A 108 5.60 12.30 -21.51
CA SER A 108 4.56 12.96 -22.31
C SER A 108 3.35 13.36 -21.45
N ILE A 109 2.76 14.49 -21.78
CA ILE A 109 1.52 14.98 -21.15
C ILE A 109 0.37 14.02 -21.44
N GLU A 110 0.28 13.48 -22.65
CA GLU A 110 -0.76 12.53 -23.04
C GLU A 110 -0.84 11.32 -22.09
N LYS A 111 0.31 10.73 -21.74
CA LYS A 111 0.34 9.57 -20.83
C LYS A 111 0.08 9.99 -19.39
N ALA A 112 0.54 11.16 -18.97
CA ALA A 112 0.21 11.72 -17.67
C ALA A 112 -1.31 11.94 -17.53
N GLU A 113 -1.96 12.54 -18.52
CA GLU A 113 -3.41 12.74 -18.55
C GLU A 113 -4.15 11.40 -18.52
N LYS A 114 -3.75 10.44 -19.36
CA LYS A 114 -4.36 9.09 -19.36
C LYS A 114 -4.24 8.40 -18.00
N PHE A 115 -3.10 8.54 -17.33
CA PHE A 115 -2.92 8.01 -15.97
C PHE A 115 -3.83 8.72 -14.96
N ILE A 116 -3.87 10.06 -14.98
CA ILE A 116 -4.67 10.86 -14.04
C ILE A 116 -6.15 10.60 -14.23
N ASP A 117 -6.64 10.49 -15.45
CA ASP A 117 -8.05 10.18 -15.73
C ASP A 117 -8.46 8.85 -15.09
N GLY A 118 -7.70 7.80 -15.32
CA GLY A 118 -7.98 6.51 -14.69
C GLY A 118 -7.78 6.50 -13.17
N ALA A 119 -6.72 7.13 -12.67
CA ALA A 119 -6.43 7.23 -11.24
C ALA A 119 -7.52 8.03 -10.49
N SER A 120 -8.08 9.07 -11.11
CA SER A 120 -9.13 9.90 -10.50
C SER A 120 -10.38 9.10 -10.16
N GLU A 121 -10.73 8.10 -10.98
CA GLU A 121 -11.84 7.18 -10.71
C GLU A 121 -11.63 6.35 -9.41
N LEU A 122 -10.38 6.00 -9.11
CA LEU A 122 -10.01 5.30 -7.89
C LEU A 122 -9.99 6.24 -6.70
N TRP A 123 -9.40 7.41 -6.84
CA TRP A 123 -9.32 8.41 -5.77
C TRP A 123 -10.69 8.89 -5.33
N TYR A 124 -11.62 9.08 -6.27
CA TYR A 124 -13.01 9.41 -5.96
C TYR A 124 -13.67 8.37 -5.06
N LEU A 125 -13.34 7.10 -5.26
CA LEU A 125 -13.83 6.03 -4.40
C LEU A 125 -13.22 6.14 -3.01
N TRP A 126 -11.88 6.25 -2.92
CA TRP A 126 -11.16 6.24 -1.63
C TRP A 126 -11.48 7.43 -0.73
N ILE A 127 -11.82 8.59 -1.30
CA ILE A 127 -12.29 9.76 -0.53
C ILE A 127 -13.81 9.75 -0.31
N SER A 128 -14.52 8.74 -0.79
CA SER A 128 -15.98 8.69 -0.66
C SER A 128 -16.40 8.40 0.78
N SER A 129 -17.53 8.97 1.18
CA SER A 129 -18.15 8.66 2.48
C SER A 129 -18.45 7.17 2.65
N LYS A 130 -18.72 6.46 1.56
CA LYS A 130 -19.00 5.02 1.57
C LYS A 130 -17.75 4.24 2.00
N ASP A 131 -16.61 4.54 1.45
CA ASP A 131 -15.35 3.90 1.82
C ASP A 131 -14.99 4.20 3.27
N THR A 132 -15.03 5.48 3.65
CA THR A 132 -14.76 5.92 5.02
C THR A 132 -15.65 5.21 6.06
N ILE A 133 -16.98 5.16 5.81
CA ILE A 133 -17.92 4.50 6.73
C ILE A 133 -17.61 3.00 6.82
N THR A 134 -17.31 2.34 5.69
CA THR A 134 -16.98 0.92 5.65
C THR A 134 -15.72 0.63 6.46
N MET A 135 -14.68 1.46 6.32
CA MET A 135 -13.43 1.33 7.06
C MET A 135 -13.65 1.47 8.56
N TYR A 136 -14.38 2.49 9.01
CA TYR A 136 -14.69 2.67 10.45
C TYR A 136 -15.54 1.53 11.00
N PHE A 137 -16.58 1.12 10.27
CA PHE A 137 -17.42 0.00 10.68
C PHE A 137 -16.62 -1.29 10.87
N PHE A 138 -15.71 -1.59 9.92
CA PHE A 138 -14.85 -2.75 10.01
C PHE A 138 -13.86 -2.65 11.17
N ALA A 139 -13.28 -1.47 11.39
CA ALA A 139 -12.40 -1.21 12.51
C ALA A 139 -13.09 -1.41 13.87
N ASP A 140 -14.32 -0.89 14.04
CA ASP A 140 -15.12 -1.06 15.25
C ASP A 140 -15.43 -2.55 15.53
N MET A 141 -15.75 -3.30 14.46
CA MET A 141 -16.00 -4.73 14.58
C MET A 141 -14.75 -5.49 15.06
N ILE A 142 -13.59 -5.21 14.47
CA ILE A 142 -12.32 -5.82 14.87
C ILE A 142 -11.94 -5.41 16.30
N GLU A 143 -12.15 -4.16 16.68
CA GLU A 143 -11.90 -3.67 18.04
C GLU A 143 -12.77 -4.43 19.07
N LYS A 144 -14.05 -4.63 18.75
CA LYS A 144 -14.96 -5.41 19.59
C LYS A 144 -14.49 -6.86 19.74
N MET A 145 -14.17 -7.52 18.63
CA MET A 145 -13.63 -8.88 18.64
C MET A 145 -12.34 -8.98 19.48
N TYR A 146 -11.46 -7.98 19.36
CA TYR A 146 -10.23 -7.91 20.15
C TYR A 146 -10.51 -7.77 21.66
N LYS A 147 -11.43 -6.86 22.04
CA LYS A 147 -11.85 -6.67 23.44
C LYS A 147 -12.49 -7.91 24.04
N GLU A 148 -13.28 -8.62 23.26
CA GLU A 148 -13.95 -9.88 23.65
C GLU A 148 -13.04 -11.11 23.54
N LYS A 149 -11.77 -10.93 23.10
CA LYS A 149 -10.73 -11.97 22.97
C LYS A 149 -11.03 -13.04 21.90
N TYR A 150 -11.88 -12.75 20.94
CA TYR A 150 -12.09 -13.60 19.76
C TYR A 150 -10.91 -13.52 18.78
N ILE A 151 -10.19 -12.40 18.76
CA ILE A 151 -9.01 -12.17 17.92
C ILE A 151 -7.91 -11.50 18.73
N THR A 152 -6.66 -11.80 18.42
CA THR A 152 -5.48 -11.14 19.00
C THR A 152 -4.77 -10.26 17.98
N LYS A 153 -3.91 -9.34 18.42
CA LYS A 153 -3.05 -8.60 17.49
C LYS A 153 -2.15 -9.54 16.68
N LYS A 154 -1.71 -10.65 17.28
CA LYS A 154 -0.90 -11.65 16.60
C LYS A 154 -1.64 -12.26 15.42
N ASP A 155 -2.91 -12.62 15.59
CA ASP A 155 -3.73 -13.16 14.51
C ASP A 155 -3.84 -12.20 13.33
N LEU A 156 -3.96 -10.88 13.59
CA LEU A 156 -4.02 -9.85 12.54
C LEU A 156 -2.71 -9.71 11.75
N TYR A 157 -1.58 -10.18 12.28
CA TYR A 157 -0.29 -10.18 11.59
C TYR A 157 0.01 -11.50 10.87
N GLU A 158 -0.46 -12.63 11.42
CA GLU A 158 -0.06 -13.97 10.97
C GLU A 158 -1.11 -14.66 10.10
N LEU A 159 -2.40 -14.35 10.30
CA LEU A 159 -3.47 -14.96 9.54
C LEU A 159 -3.70 -14.27 8.20
N SER A 160 -4.12 -15.06 7.22
CA SER A 160 -4.61 -14.53 5.94
C SER A 160 -5.94 -13.80 6.10
N GLU A 161 -6.28 -12.94 5.15
CA GLU A 161 -7.57 -12.24 5.11
C GLU A 161 -8.75 -13.22 5.19
N GLN A 162 -8.67 -14.35 4.48
CA GLN A 162 -9.74 -15.36 4.47
C GLN A 162 -9.93 -16.01 5.84
N GLU A 163 -8.86 -16.25 6.59
CA GLU A 163 -8.93 -16.80 7.96
C GLU A 163 -9.58 -15.80 8.90
N ILE A 164 -9.22 -14.52 8.82
CA ILE A 164 -9.86 -13.44 9.59
C ILE A 164 -11.36 -13.35 9.24
N ILE A 165 -11.73 -13.36 7.97
CA ILE A 165 -13.12 -13.35 7.53
C ILE A 165 -13.88 -14.55 8.09
N ASN A 166 -13.29 -15.73 8.10
CA ASN A 166 -13.91 -16.93 8.68
C ASN A 166 -14.09 -16.81 10.20
N MET A 167 -13.14 -16.23 10.92
CA MET A 167 -13.29 -15.94 12.35
C MET A 167 -14.48 -14.99 12.59
N ILE A 168 -14.59 -13.91 11.83
CA ILE A 168 -15.70 -12.95 11.91
C ILE A 168 -17.04 -13.63 11.70
N ARG A 169 -17.15 -14.53 10.72
CA ARG A 169 -18.40 -15.24 10.40
C ARG A 169 -18.84 -16.25 11.44
N ASN A 170 -17.91 -16.70 12.29
CA ASN A 170 -18.15 -17.71 13.30
C ASN A 170 -18.26 -17.13 14.75
N CYS A 171 -18.23 -15.83 14.88
CA CYS A 171 -18.53 -15.09 16.11
C CYS A 171 -20.01 -14.69 16.10
#